data_da6c3dfb2f2b8f60d924288788e7bfca
#
_entry.id   da6c3dfb2f2b8f60d924288788e7bfca
#
_cell.length_a   1.000
_cell.length_b   1.000
_cell.length_c   1.000
_cell.angle_alpha   90.00
_cell.angle_beta   90.00
_cell.angle_gamma   90.00
#
_symmetry.space_group_name_H-M   'P 1'
#
loop_
_entity.id
_entity.type
_entity.pdbx_description
1 polymer ?
#
loop_
_entity_poly.entity_id
_entity_poly.type
_entity_poly.pdbx_seq_one_letter_code
_entity_poly.pdbx_strand_id
1 'polypeptide(L)'
;MLVQLIKPDPVLLEDPVRPGIWPEERLALCTRGVWMWIEDKQLAAILCVAFKDTIPTTEAELLADPTKVTFDNAVLYSIWSYKKGAGSTLVREYLEMTRFEGSPIKRIVTMSPKTEMARNFHYKNGARLLQANEETVNYEY
;
A
#
# COMPACT_ATOMS: atom_id res chain seq x y z
N MET A 1 -2.45 12.07 -11.81
CA MET A 1 -0.98 11.97 -11.93
C MET A 1 -0.43 11.26 -10.72
N LEU A 2 0.33 10.21 -10.95
CA LEU A 2 0.98 9.44 -9.88
C LEU A 2 2.25 10.16 -9.42
N VAL A 3 2.34 10.43 -8.12
CA VAL A 3 3.46 11.17 -7.51
C VAL A 3 3.92 10.45 -6.26
N GLN A 4 5.24 10.29 -6.11
CA GLN A 4 5.80 9.74 -4.88
C GLN A 4 6.00 10.85 -3.85
N LEU A 5 5.53 10.63 -2.63
CA LEU A 5 5.79 11.51 -1.50
C LEU A 5 7.19 11.21 -0.96
N ILE A 6 8.06 12.21 -0.90
CA ILE A 6 9.46 12.02 -0.52
C ILE A 6 9.82 12.59 0.85
N LYS A 7 8.90 13.32 1.48
CA LYS A 7 9.09 13.89 2.83
C LYS A 7 7.87 13.60 3.70
N PRO A 8 8.04 13.39 5.00
CA PRO A 8 6.90 13.24 5.91
C PRO A 8 5.95 14.43 5.79
N ASP A 9 4.66 14.14 5.73
CA ASP A 9 3.60 15.12 5.60
C ASP A 9 2.48 14.81 6.59
N PRO A 10 1.93 15.82 7.29
CA PRO A 10 0.83 15.61 8.23
C PRO A 10 -0.41 14.92 7.65
N VAL A 11 -0.61 14.97 6.32
CA VAL A 11 -1.72 14.28 5.66
C VAL A 11 -1.71 12.77 5.94
N LEU A 12 -0.56 12.20 6.23
CA LEU A 12 -0.43 10.77 6.56
C LEU A 12 -1.07 10.41 7.90
N LEU A 13 -1.33 11.40 8.77
CA LEU A 13 -2.07 11.19 10.01
C LEU A 13 -3.56 10.97 9.77
N GLU A 14 -4.05 11.24 8.55
CA GLU A 14 -5.45 11.07 8.17
C GLU A 14 -5.77 9.64 7.72
N ASP A 15 -4.81 8.72 7.77
CA ASP A 15 -5.03 7.32 7.41
C ASP A 15 -6.14 6.70 8.28
N PRO A 16 -7.28 6.33 7.68
CA PRO A 16 -8.38 5.74 8.44
C PRO A 16 -8.17 4.27 8.79
N VAL A 17 -7.19 3.63 8.14
CA VAL A 17 -6.93 2.19 8.30
C VAL A 17 -5.93 1.95 9.42
N ARG A 18 -4.84 2.71 9.44
CA ARG A 18 -3.74 2.54 10.39
C ARG A 18 -3.28 3.89 10.95
N PRO A 19 -4.15 4.57 11.71
CA PRO A 19 -3.85 5.93 12.19
C PRO A 19 -2.69 6.02 13.17
N GLY A 20 -2.30 4.88 13.77
CA GLY A 20 -1.19 4.84 14.72
C GLY A 20 0.21 4.83 14.11
N ILE A 21 0.34 4.70 12.79
CA ILE A 21 1.64 4.72 12.13
C ILE A 21 2.03 6.17 11.82
N TRP A 22 3.16 6.62 12.38
CA TRP A 22 3.64 7.99 12.19
C TRP A 22 4.09 8.23 10.74
N PRO A 23 4.00 9.48 10.25
CA PRO A 23 4.45 9.81 8.88
C PRO A 23 5.88 9.38 8.58
N GLU A 24 6.81 9.53 9.52
CA GLU A 24 8.21 9.15 9.35
C GLU A 24 8.38 7.64 9.16
N GLU A 25 7.54 6.84 9.81
CA GLU A 25 7.58 5.37 9.68
C GLU A 25 7.11 4.87 8.33
N ARG A 26 6.42 5.73 7.56
CA ARG A 26 5.90 5.39 6.23
C ARG A 26 6.89 5.69 5.11
N LEU A 27 7.98 6.37 5.43
CA LEU A 27 8.99 6.84 4.47
C LEU A 27 10.38 6.40 4.90
N ALA A 28 10.69 5.14 4.73
CA ALA A 28 12.01 4.60 5.00
C ALA A 28 12.67 4.22 3.67
N LEU A 29 13.78 4.86 3.32
CA LEU A 29 14.48 4.64 2.06
C LEU A 29 14.68 3.14 1.78
N CYS A 30 14.25 2.72 0.59
CA CYS A 30 14.33 1.34 0.10
C CYS A 30 13.46 0.30 0.81
N THR A 31 12.74 0.66 1.86
CA THR A 31 11.89 -0.31 2.60
C THR A 31 10.42 0.07 2.67
N ARG A 32 10.11 1.35 2.55
CA ARG A 32 8.73 1.84 2.58
C ARG A 32 8.59 3.05 1.67
N GLY A 33 7.42 3.25 1.12
CA GLY A 33 7.14 4.41 0.30
C GLY A 33 5.68 4.80 0.31
N VAL A 34 5.40 6.03 -0.08
CA VAL A 34 4.06 6.57 -0.19
C VAL A 34 3.87 7.14 -1.58
N TRP A 35 2.77 6.78 -2.21
CA TRP A 35 2.38 7.32 -3.51
C TRP A 35 1.04 8.04 -3.38
N MET A 36 0.91 9.08 -4.19
CA MET A 36 -0.29 9.93 -4.22
C MET A 36 -0.86 9.97 -5.63
N TRP A 37 -2.17 10.03 -5.70
CA TRP A 37 -2.86 10.38 -6.94
C TRP A 37 -3.31 11.83 -6.88
N ILE A 38 -2.84 12.63 -7.82
CA ILE A 38 -3.16 14.04 -7.93
C ILE A 38 -4.09 14.23 -9.13
N GLU A 39 -5.27 14.80 -8.91
CA GLU A 39 -6.23 15.18 -9.95
C GLU A 39 -6.56 16.66 -9.82
N ASP A 40 -6.58 17.37 -10.94
CA ASP A 40 -6.92 18.81 -10.96
C ASP A 40 -6.12 19.61 -9.91
N LYS A 41 -4.84 19.28 -9.78
CA LYS A 41 -3.91 19.90 -8.82
C LYS A 41 -4.27 19.66 -7.34
N GLN A 42 -5.14 18.69 -7.07
CA GLN A 42 -5.56 18.34 -5.72
C GLN A 42 -5.20 16.89 -5.38
N LEU A 43 -4.86 16.65 -4.12
CA LEU A 43 -4.64 15.32 -3.62
C LEU A 43 -5.96 14.54 -3.63
N ALA A 44 -6.00 13.44 -4.36
CA ALA A 44 -7.20 12.63 -4.52
C ALA A 44 -7.14 11.28 -3.80
N ALA A 45 -5.95 10.69 -3.66
CA ALA A 45 -5.78 9.42 -2.94
C ALA A 45 -4.34 9.21 -2.48
N ILE A 46 -4.16 8.37 -1.47
CA ILE A 46 -2.86 8.01 -0.91
C ILE A 46 -2.75 6.49 -0.79
N LEU A 47 -1.57 5.98 -1.12
CA LEU A 47 -1.19 4.57 -1.01
C LEU A 47 0.12 4.46 -0.24
N CYS A 48 0.13 3.66 0.83
CA CYS A 48 1.33 3.33 1.57
C CYS A 48 1.77 1.90 1.26
N VAL A 49 3.06 1.73 1.00
CA VAL A 49 3.66 0.46 0.58
C VAL A 49 4.89 0.15 1.44
N ALA A 50 5.03 -1.11 1.83
CA ALA A 50 6.24 -1.63 2.44
C ALA A 50 6.82 -2.72 1.54
N PHE A 51 8.14 -2.75 1.39
CA PHE A 51 8.84 -3.79 0.64
C PHE A 51 9.42 -4.81 1.62
N LYS A 52 9.00 -6.06 1.48
CA LYS A 52 9.29 -7.13 2.44
C LYS A 52 9.80 -8.38 1.72
N ASP A 53 10.64 -9.15 2.39
CA ASP A 53 11.07 -10.47 1.94
C ASP A 53 10.05 -11.58 2.25
N THR A 54 9.18 -11.33 3.21
CA THR A 54 8.06 -12.21 3.55
C THR A 54 6.74 -11.43 3.56
N ILE A 55 5.62 -12.11 3.49
CA ILE A 55 4.30 -11.47 3.52
C ILE A 55 3.88 -11.28 4.97
N PRO A 56 3.74 -10.04 5.46
CA PRO A 56 3.36 -9.78 6.83
C PRO A 56 1.90 -10.13 7.09
N THR A 57 1.62 -10.70 8.25
CA THR A 57 0.27 -11.04 8.68
C THR A 57 -0.21 -10.16 9.83
N THR A 58 0.70 -9.42 10.46
CA THR A 58 0.43 -8.50 11.58
C THR A 58 1.09 -7.16 11.32
N GLU A 59 0.61 -6.13 12.03
CA GLU A 59 1.23 -4.80 11.96
C GLU A 59 2.67 -4.81 12.49
N ALA A 60 2.95 -5.60 13.52
CA ALA A 60 4.31 -5.77 14.04
C ALA A 60 5.26 -6.32 12.97
N GLU A 61 4.83 -7.34 12.23
CA GLU A 61 5.62 -7.88 11.11
C GLU A 61 5.79 -6.86 9.99
N LEU A 62 4.74 -6.09 9.70
CA LEU A 62 4.77 -5.04 8.66
C LEU A 62 5.83 -3.99 8.99
N LEU A 63 5.88 -3.52 10.23
CA LEU A 63 6.76 -2.44 10.68
C LEU A 63 8.15 -2.91 11.10
N ALA A 64 8.36 -4.21 11.22
CA ALA A 64 9.69 -4.76 11.53
C ALA A 64 10.68 -4.43 10.41
N ASP A 65 11.89 -4.05 10.78
CA ASP A 65 12.94 -3.81 9.79
C ASP A 65 13.34 -5.12 9.12
N PRO A 66 13.44 -5.13 7.79
CA PRO A 66 13.85 -6.34 7.08
C PRO A 66 15.33 -6.66 7.39
N THR A 67 15.67 -7.95 7.39
CA THR A 67 17.06 -8.39 7.58
C THR A 67 17.94 -8.02 6.38
N LYS A 68 17.32 -7.78 5.23
CA LYS A 68 17.99 -7.31 4.02
C LYS A 68 17.06 -6.40 3.24
N VAL A 69 17.59 -5.45 2.52
CA VAL A 69 16.81 -4.62 1.60
C VAL A 69 16.40 -5.49 0.41
N THR A 70 15.11 -5.57 0.15
CA THR A 70 14.53 -6.33 -0.95
C THR A 70 13.28 -5.64 -1.46
N PHE A 71 12.96 -5.83 -2.74
CA PHE A 71 11.72 -5.40 -3.36
C PHE A 71 10.81 -6.58 -3.75
N ASP A 72 11.14 -7.79 -3.28
CA ASP A 72 10.43 -9.01 -3.70
C ASP A 72 8.92 -8.91 -3.54
N ASN A 73 8.45 -8.46 -2.39
CA ASN A 73 7.04 -8.27 -2.14
C ASN A 73 6.74 -6.80 -1.85
N ALA A 74 5.93 -6.19 -2.71
CA ALA A 74 5.34 -4.88 -2.43
C ALA A 74 4.05 -5.11 -1.64
N VAL A 75 4.00 -4.63 -0.41
CA VAL A 75 2.85 -4.80 0.49
C VAL A 75 2.08 -3.50 0.60
N LEU A 76 0.91 -3.46 -0.02
CA LEU A 76 -0.01 -2.32 0.05
C LEU A 76 -0.74 -2.40 1.40
N TYR A 77 -0.45 -1.51 2.34
CA TYR A 77 -0.99 -1.64 3.68
C TYR A 77 -1.99 -0.57 4.10
N SER A 78 -2.02 0.58 3.42
CA SER A 78 -3.04 1.61 3.63
C SER A 78 -3.36 2.30 2.32
N ILE A 79 -4.65 2.41 2.03
CA ILE A 79 -5.15 3.13 0.85
C ILE A 79 -6.37 3.91 1.30
N TRP A 80 -6.39 5.22 1.02
CA TRP A 80 -7.58 6.03 1.25
C TRP A 80 -7.68 7.13 0.20
N SER A 81 -8.89 7.65 0.03
CA SER A 81 -9.16 8.65 -1.01
C SER A 81 -10.00 9.79 -0.50
N TYR A 82 -9.78 10.94 -1.12
CA TYR A 82 -10.53 12.17 -0.91
C TYR A 82 -11.53 12.43 -2.03
N LYS A 83 -11.46 11.63 -3.11
CA LYS A 83 -12.33 11.74 -4.27
C LYS A 83 -12.78 10.33 -4.66
N LYS A 84 -14.08 10.19 -4.95
CA LYS A 84 -14.66 8.90 -5.36
C LYS A 84 -13.92 8.31 -6.56
N GLY A 85 -13.53 7.05 -6.45
CA GLY A 85 -12.83 6.32 -7.52
C GLY A 85 -11.32 6.55 -7.57
N ALA A 86 -10.78 7.55 -6.86
CA ALA A 86 -9.36 7.87 -6.92
C ALA A 86 -8.47 6.77 -6.32
N GLY A 87 -8.94 6.07 -5.30
CA GLY A 87 -8.22 4.93 -4.73
C GLY A 87 -8.02 3.81 -5.75
N SER A 88 -9.06 3.49 -6.50
CA SER A 88 -8.97 2.48 -7.57
C SER A 88 -8.02 2.93 -8.69
N THR A 89 -8.08 4.19 -9.07
CA THR A 89 -7.16 4.75 -10.08
C THR A 89 -5.71 4.65 -9.58
N LEU A 90 -5.47 5.03 -8.34
CA LEU A 90 -4.14 4.99 -7.75
C LEU A 90 -3.56 3.57 -7.74
N VAL A 91 -4.35 2.58 -7.33
CA VAL A 91 -3.89 1.18 -7.33
C VAL A 91 -3.54 0.72 -8.75
N ARG A 92 -4.41 0.97 -9.73
CA ARG A 92 -4.14 0.57 -11.12
C ARG A 92 -2.88 1.24 -11.67
N GLU A 93 -2.71 2.52 -11.42
CA GLU A 93 -1.51 3.25 -11.87
C GLU A 93 -0.25 2.74 -11.18
N TYR A 94 -0.33 2.41 -9.90
CA TYR A 94 0.79 1.80 -9.17
C TYR A 94 1.15 0.44 -9.74
N LEU A 95 0.15 -0.42 -10.02
CA LEU A 95 0.38 -1.73 -10.63
C LEU A 95 1.04 -1.60 -12.00
N GLU A 96 0.56 -0.68 -12.83
CA GLU A 96 1.13 -0.44 -14.16
C GLU A 96 2.59 0.04 -14.07
N MET A 97 2.86 0.98 -13.16
CA MET A 97 4.22 1.50 -12.95
C MET A 97 5.20 0.41 -12.48
N THR A 98 4.74 -0.57 -11.70
CA THR A 98 5.62 -1.56 -11.07
C THR A 98 5.71 -2.88 -11.80
N ARG A 99 4.76 -3.19 -12.68
CA ARG A 99 4.73 -4.43 -13.48
C ARG A 99 5.35 -4.20 -14.85
N PHE A 100 6.63 -4.50 -14.96
CA PHE A 100 7.35 -4.47 -16.22
C PHE A 100 8.39 -5.60 -16.24
N GLU A 101 8.81 -5.99 -17.44
CA GLU A 101 9.85 -7.02 -17.58
C GLU A 101 11.14 -6.56 -16.90
N GLY A 102 11.66 -7.41 -16.00
CA GLY A 102 12.86 -7.07 -15.22
C GLY A 102 12.58 -6.30 -13.95
N SER A 103 11.29 -6.05 -13.59
CA SER A 103 10.96 -5.41 -12.32
C SER A 103 11.51 -6.22 -11.14
N PRO A 104 12.11 -5.56 -10.14
CA PRO A 104 12.53 -6.25 -8.92
C PRO A 104 11.36 -6.72 -8.06
N ILE A 105 10.17 -6.17 -8.27
CA ILE A 105 8.95 -6.55 -7.54
C ILE A 105 8.38 -7.82 -8.18
N LYS A 106 8.38 -8.93 -7.41
CA LYS A 106 7.88 -10.21 -7.88
C LYS A 106 6.41 -10.41 -7.55
N ARG A 107 5.96 -9.91 -6.40
CA ARG A 107 4.59 -10.05 -5.93
C ARG A 107 4.08 -8.73 -5.38
N ILE A 108 2.81 -8.45 -5.61
CA ILE A 108 2.11 -7.29 -5.06
C ILE A 108 0.96 -7.83 -4.24
N VAL A 109 1.06 -7.64 -2.93
CA VAL A 109 0.11 -8.17 -1.95
C VAL A 109 -0.39 -7.03 -1.07
N THR A 110 -1.45 -7.28 -0.32
CA THR A 110 -1.95 -6.33 0.67
C THR A 110 -1.78 -6.87 2.08
N MET A 111 -1.86 -6.00 3.07
CA MET A 111 -2.20 -6.37 4.43
C MET A 111 -3.39 -5.49 4.84
N SER A 112 -4.57 -6.05 4.77
CA SER A 112 -5.84 -5.33 4.86
C SER A 112 -6.60 -5.64 6.14
N PRO A 113 -7.46 -4.73 6.61
CA PRO A 113 -8.36 -5.04 7.72
C PRO A 113 -9.42 -6.06 7.28
N LYS A 114 -9.97 -6.79 8.23
CA LYS A 114 -11.07 -7.75 7.99
C LYS A 114 -12.41 -7.03 7.84
N THR A 115 -12.54 -6.21 6.82
CA THR A 115 -13.78 -5.46 6.54
C THR A 115 -14.31 -5.82 5.16
N GLU A 116 -15.62 -5.73 5.01
CA GLU A 116 -16.27 -5.93 3.71
C GLU A 116 -15.84 -4.86 2.71
N MET A 117 -15.66 -3.62 3.17
CA MET A 117 -15.19 -2.53 2.33
C MET A 117 -13.84 -2.82 1.71
N ALA A 118 -12.85 -3.28 2.49
CA ALA A 118 -11.52 -3.62 2.00
C ALA A 118 -11.60 -4.79 1.01
N ARG A 119 -12.35 -5.84 1.34
CA ARG A 119 -12.53 -6.99 0.47
C ARG A 119 -13.11 -6.59 -0.88
N ASN A 120 -14.19 -5.83 -0.87
CA ASN A 120 -14.86 -5.40 -2.10
C ASN A 120 -13.97 -4.50 -2.94
N PHE A 121 -13.21 -3.61 -2.30
CA PHE A 121 -12.26 -2.74 -2.98
C PHE A 121 -11.18 -3.55 -3.72
N HIS A 122 -10.55 -4.50 -3.03
CA HIS A 122 -9.48 -5.28 -3.64
C HIS A 122 -10.01 -6.24 -4.72
N TYR A 123 -11.15 -6.89 -4.49
CA TYR A 123 -11.73 -7.78 -5.50
C TYR A 123 -12.13 -7.02 -6.78
N LYS A 124 -12.76 -5.86 -6.65
CA LYS A 124 -13.14 -5.09 -7.86
C LYS A 124 -11.93 -4.57 -8.64
N ASN A 125 -10.77 -4.42 -7.98
CA ASN A 125 -9.54 -3.99 -8.64
C ASN A 125 -8.67 -5.15 -9.13
N GLY A 126 -9.18 -6.38 -9.08
CA GLY A 126 -8.54 -7.55 -9.69
C GLY A 126 -7.71 -8.40 -8.76
N ALA A 127 -7.68 -8.10 -7.46
CA ALA A 127 -6.99 -8.94 -6.49
C ALA A 127 -7.80 -10.20 -6.15
N ARG A 128 -7.12 -11.19 -5.65
CA ARG A 128 -7.72 -12.43 -5.13
C ARG A 128 -7.29 -12.64 -3.68
N LEU A 129 -8.07 -13.44 -2.94
CA LEU A 129 -7.72 -13.81 -1.59
C LEU A 129 -6.45 -14.67 -1.60
N LEU A 130 -5.43 -14.25 -0.86
CA LEU A 130 -4.23 -15.05 -0.63
C LEU A 130 -4.36 -15.84 0.66
N GLN A 131 -4.62 -15.17 1.78
CA GLN A 131 -4.81 -15.81 3.08
C GLN A 131 -5.53 -14.89 4.05
N ALA A 132 -6.31 -15.50 4.95
CA ALA A 132 -6.92 -14.83 6.08
C ALA A 132 -6.10 -15.10 7.33
N ASN A 133 -5.76 -14.05 8.07
CA ASN A 133 -4.99 -14.11 9.29
C ASN A 133 -5.92 -13.87 10.51
N GLU A 134 -5.37 -13.82 11.70
CA GLU A 134 -6.18 -13.60 12.91
C GLU A 134 -6.91 -12.25 12.84
N GLU A 135 -6.20 -11.17 12.52
CA GLU A 135 -6.77 -9.80 12.51
C GLU A 135 -6.69 -9.11 11.14
N THR A 136 -6.02 -9.70 10.18
CA THR A 136 -5.83 -9.11 8.85
C THR A 136 -6.14 -10.10 7.74
N VAL A 137 -6.18 -9.59 6.51
CA VAL A 137 -6.32 -10.40 5.30
C VAL A 137 -5.28 -9.94 4.29
N ASN A 138 -4.59 -10.89 3.68
CA ASN A 138 -3.72 -10.62 2.55
C ASN A 138 -4.47 -10.94 1.24
N TYR A 139 -4.60 -9.95 0.38
CA TYR A 139 -5.05 -10.12 -1.00
C TYR A 139 -3.82 -10.04 -1.91
N GLU A 140 -3.91 -10.63 -3.09
CA GLU A 140 -2.82 -10.59 -4.06
C GLU A 140 -3.32 -10.12 -5.41
N TYR A 141 -2.64 -9.11 -5.92
CA TYR A 141 -2.85 -8.57 -7.27
C TYR A 141 -2.11 -9.35 -8.34
#